data_786f4b8b62b7f972a56fcf539695043b
#
_entry.id   786f4b8b62b7f972a56fcf539695043b
#
_cell.length_a   1.000
_cell.length_b   1.000
_cell.length_c   1.000
_cell.angle_alpha   90.00
_cell.angle_beta   90.00
_cell.angle_gamma   90.00
#
_symmetry.space_group_name_H-M   'P 1'
#
loop_
_entity.id
_entity.type
_entity.pdbx_description
1 polymer ?
#
loop_
_entity_poly.entity_id
_entity_poly.type
_entity_poly.pdbx_seq_one_letter_code
_entity_poly.pdbx_strand_id
1 'polypeptide(L)'
;MRVRIIAVGKAKDRDLRSLLGDYYARIERYAKLEEIELKDGKADEVAERLARSIPDRSRVVALEVDGRAIGSRDFAKWLGRAENESVQTVVFLIGGAYGLPQELSKKADLRLSLSAMTLPHRLARLFLAEQIYRAFSILRGEPYDH
;
A
#
# COMPACT_ATOMS: atom_id res chain seq x y z
N MET A 1 -7.69 -10.19 -8.91
CA MET A 1 -7.16 -9.73 -7.61
C MET A 1 -7.55 -8.28 -7.37
N ARG A 2 -7.78 -7.92 -6.14
CA ARG A 2 -8.03 -6.53 -5.73
C ARG A 2 -6.83 -6.00 -4.98
N VAL A 3 -6.58 -4.71 -5.16
CA VAL A 3 -5.60 -3.97 -4.37
C VAL A 3 -6.37 -2.91 -3.58
N ARG A 4 -6.19 -2.88 -2.28
CA ARG A 4 -6.82 -1.89 -1.42
C ARG A 4 -5.74 -1.10 -0.69
N ILE A 5 -5.73 0.21 -0.89
CA ILE A 5 -4.84 1.12 -0.18
C ILE A 5 -5.64 1.81 0.91
N ILE A 6 -5.26 1.60 2.16
CA ILE A 6 -5.92 2.20 3.31
C ILE A 6 -4.95 3.17 3.96
N ALA A 7 -5.29 4.45 3.92
CA ALA A 7 -4.46 5.50 4.49
C ALA A 7 -5.19 6.19 5.63
N VAL A 8 -4.48 6.43 6.73
CA VAL A 8 -5.00 7.24 7.83
C VAL A 8 -4.71 8.71 7.50
N GLY A 9 -5.77 9.46 7.24
CA GLY A 9 -5.67 10.84 6.80
C GLY A 9 -6.03 11.01 5.32
N LYS A 10 -6.30 12.25 4.94
CA LYS A 10 -6.70 12.58 3.57
C LYS A 10 -5.57 13.26 2.81
N ALA A 11 -5.41 12.89 1.55
CA ALA A 11 -4.55 13.60 0.61
C ALA A 11 -5.41 14.68 -0.08
N LYS A 12 -5.27 15.92 0.35
CA LYS A 12 -6.09 17.05 -0.15
C LYS A 12 -5.39 17.86 -1.25
N ASP A 13 -4.09 17.70 -1.39
CA ASP A 13 -3.30 18.43 -2.38
C ASP A 13 -3.74 18.05 -3.80
N ARG A 14 -4.11 19.05 -4.59
CA ARG A 14 -4.61 18.84 -5.96
C ARG A 14 -3.57 18.14 -6.84
N ASP A 15 -2.31 18.58 -6.77
CA ASP A 15 -1.25 18.03 -7.62
C ASP A 15 -0.97 16.57 -7.24
N LEU A 16 -0.96 16.28 -5.94
CA LEU A 16 -0.81 14.92 -5.47
C LEU A 16 -1.97 14.04 -5.93
N ARG A 17 -3.22 14.53 -5.81
CA ARG A 17 -4.39 13.77 -6.25
C ARG A 17 -4.34 13.48 -7.75
N SER A 18 -3.85 14.44 -8.54
CA SER A 18 -3.67 14.25 -9.98
C SER A 18 -2.64 13.14 -10.27
N LEU A 19 -1.49 13.18 -9.61
CA LEU A 19 -0.45 12.16 -9.79
C LEU A 19 -0.90 10.78 -9.31
N LEU A 20 -1.55 10.71 -8.14
CA LEU A 20 -2.11 9.46 -7.64
C LEU A 20 -3.12 8.88 -8.62
N GLY A 21 -4.00 9.73 -9.17
CA GLY A 21 -4.98 9.31 -10.17
C GLY A 21 -4.35 8.66 -11.39
N ASP A 22 -3.23 9.22 -11.86
CA ASP A 22 -2.51 8.65 -13.00
C ASP A 22 -2.00 7.24 -12.71
N TYR A 23 -1.38 7.02 -11.55
CA TYR A 23 -0.90 5.69 -11.18
C TYR A 23 -2.04 4.73 -10.88
N TYR A 24 -3.09 5.19 -10.22
CA TYR A 24 -4.25 4.36 -9.93
C TYR A 24 -4.90 3.86 -11.22
N ALA A 25 -5.04 4.74 -12.22
CA ALA A 25 -5.58 4.34 -13.52
C ALA A 25 -4.70 3.27 -14.20
N ARG A 26 -3.38 3.40 -14.07
CA ARG A 26 -2.47 2.39 -14.63
C ARG A 26 -2.57 1.06 -13.89
N ILE A 27 -2.68 1.09 -12.56
CA ILE A 27 -2.84 -0.12 -11.75
C ILE A 27 -4.14 -0.85 -12.12
N GLU A 28 -5.22 -0.09 -12.39
CA GLU A 28 -6.51 -0.67 -12.71
C GLU A 28 -6.53 -1.46 -14.02
N ARG A 29 -5.50 -1.33 -14.84
CA ARG A 29 -5.31 -2.21 -16.00
C ARG A 29 -4.99 -3.65 -15.60
N TYR A 30 -4.54 -3.87 -14.36
CA TYR A 30 -4.10 -5.18 -13.88
C TYR A 30 -4.95 -5.74 -12.75
N ALA A 31 -5.48 -4.88 -11.90
CA ALA A 31 -6.21 -5.28 -10.70
C ALA A 31 -7.22 -4.19 -10.36
N LYS A 32 -8.32 -4.60 -9.73
CA LYS A 32 -9.29 -3.63 -9.22
C LYS A 32 -8.67 -2.90 -8.03
N LEU A 33 -8.67 -1.58 -8.07
CA LEU A 33 -8.06 -0.75 -7.03
C LEU A 33 -9.13 -0.02 -6.23
N GLU A 34 -8.97 -0.03 -4.90
CA GLU A 34 -9.78 0.74 -3.98
C GLU A 34 -8.87 1.57 -3.08
N GLU A 35 -9.18 2.86 -2.93
CA GLU A 35 -8.51 3.71 -1.96
C GLU A 35 -9.50 4.03 -0.86
N ILE A 36 -9.08 3.82 0.40
CA ILE A 36 -9.87 4.18 1.57
C ILE A 36 -9.05 5.14 2.41
N GLU A 37 -9.59 6.33 2.65
CA GLU A 37 -8.99 7.31 3.54
C GLU A 37 -9.77 7.33 4.85
N LEU A 38 -9.11 6.96 5.93
CA LEU A 38 -9.71 6.91 7.25
C LEU A 38 -9.42 8.20 8.00
N LYS A 39 -10.41 8.64 8.77
CA LYS A 39 -10.24 9.79 9.64
C LYS A 39 -9.22 9.46 10.73
N ASP A 40 -8.26 10.37 10.96
CA ASP A 40 -7.33 10.26 12.05
C ASP A 40 -8.05 10.56 13.39
N GLY A 41 -7.41 10.28 14.50
CA GLY A 41 -8.01 10.48 15.82
C GLY A 41 -7.21 9.75 16.88
N LYS A 42 -7.89 9.33 17.95
CA LYS A 42 -7.27 8.59 19.04
C LYS A 42 -6.80 7.22 18.56
N ALA A 43 -5.73 6.72 19.18
CA ALA A 43 -5.07 5.47 18.74
C ALA A 43 -6.03 4.28 18.67
N ASP A 44 -6.89 4.12 19.67
CA ASP A 44 -7.86 3.01 19.71
C ASP A 44 -8.93 3.13 18.63
N GLU A 45 -9.39 4.36 18.34
CA GLU A 45 -10.37 4.61 17.29
C GLU A 45 -9.77 4.31 15.90
N VAL A 46 -8.54 4.75 15.66
CA VAL A 46 -7.83 4.49 14.40
C VAL A 46 -7.60 3.00 14.21
N ALA A 47 -7.18 2.30 15.28
CA ALA A 47 -6.96 0.85 15.23
C ALA A 47 -8.26 0.12 14.84
N GLU A 48 -9.39 0.52 15.38
CA GLU A 48 -10.68 -0.08 15.08
C GLU A 48 -11.10 0.20 13.64
N ARG A 49 -10.92 1.44 13.16
CA ARG A 49 -11.23 1.80 11.78
C ARG A 49 -10.40 0.99 10.78
N LEU A 50 -9.11 0.85 11.06
CA LEU A 50 -8.21 0.05 10.21
C LEU A 50 -8.65 -1.42 10.20
N ALA A 51 -8.91 -1.99 11.38
CA ALA A 51 -9.32 -3.38 11.47
C ALA A 51 -10.59 -3.68 10.68
N ARG A 52 -11.58 -2.79 10.73
CA ARG A 52 -12.83 -2.94 9.97
C ARG A 52 -12.64 -2.81 8.47
N SER A 53 -11.62 -2.10 8.04
CA SER A 53 -11.37 -1.82 6.62
C SER A 53 -10.62 -2.95 5.93
N ILE A 54 -10.07 -3.89 6.68
CA ILE A 54 -9.31 -5.02 6.13
C ILE A 54 -10.25 -6.20 5.92
N PRO A 55 -10.47 -6.63 4.66
CA PRO A 55 -11.32 -7.81 4.40
C PRO A 55 -10.69 -9.08 4.97
N ASP A 56 -11.54 -10.04 5.31
CA ASP A 56 -11.05 -11.36 5.71
C ASP A 56 -10.25 -12.00 4.59
N ARG A 57 -9.23 -12.78 4.97
CA ARG A 57 -8.36 -13.52 4.05
C ARG A 57 -7.56 -12.62 3.12
N SER A 58 -7.34 -11.36 3.52
CA SER A 58 -6.46 -10.47 2.80
C SER A 58 -5.00 -10.77 3.07
N ARG A 59 -4.15 -10.49 2.11
CA ARG A 59 -2.71 -10.37 2.33
C ARG A 59 -2.43 -8.91 2.70
N VAL A 60 -1.81 -8.66 3.84
CA VAL A 60 -1.66 -7.31 4.40
C VAL A 60 -0.21 -6.87 4.37
N VAL A 61 0.04 -5.71 3.81
CA VAL A 61 1.33 -5.02 3.81
C VAL A 61 1.22 -3.78 4.68
N ALA A 62 2.02 -3.70 5.73
CA ALA A 62 2.12 -2.51 6.57
C ALA A 62 3.34 -1.71 6.15
N LEU A 63 3.15 -0.43 5.81
CA LEU A 63 4.28 0.45 5.53
C LEU A 63 4.92 0.91 6.82
N GLU A 64 6.18 0.57 7.02
CA GLU A 64 6.93 0.88 8.22
C GLU A 64 8.36 1.25 7.86
N VAL A 65 8.88 2.33 8.45
CA VAL A 65 10.27 2.75 8.21
C VAL A 65 11.25 1.66 8.62
N ASP A 66 10.97 0.96 9.70
CA ASP A 66 11.78 -0.14 10.23
C ASP A 66 11.39 -1.51 9.67
N GLY A 67 10.56 -1.55 8.64
CA GLY A 67 10.20 -2.76 7.96
C GLY A 67 11.33 -3.29 7.07
N ARG A 68 11.01 -4.31 6.29
CA ARG A 68 11.98 -4.89 5.34
C ARG A 68 12.18 -3.96 4.16
N ALA A 69 13.43 -3.60 3.92
CA ALA A 69 13.82 -2.80 2.75
C ALA A 69 14.15 -3.77 1.61
N ILE A 70 13.16 -4.07 0.79
CA ILE A 70 13.33 -4.94 -0.38
C ILE A 70 13.32 -4.09 -1.66
N GLY A 71 13.97 -4.58 -2.69
CA GLY A 71 13.99 -3.90 -3.98
C GLY A 71 12.67 -4.06 -4.74
N SER A 72 12.49 -3.25 -5.77
CA SER A 72 11.28 -3.26 -6.58
C SER A 72 10.97 -4.62 -7.20
N ARG A 73 12.00 -5.34 -7.64
CA ARG A 73 11.84 -6.67 -8.24
C ARG A 73 11.42 -7.72 -7.21
N ASP A 74 11.96 -7.63 -6.00
CA ASP A 74 11.57 -8.55 -4.93
C ASP A 74 10.15 -8.24 -4.45
N PHE A 75 9.77 -6.98 -4.42
CA PHE A 75 8.39 -6.60 -4.15
C PHE A 75 7.44 -7.15 -5.23
N ALA A 76 7.83 -7.05 -6.50
CA ALA A 76 7.06 -7.64 -7.59
C ALA A 76 6.90 -9.15 -7.43
N LYS A 77 7.96 -9.86 -7.03
CA LYS A 77 7.89 -11.29 -6.75
C LYS A 77 6.93 -11.61 -5.61
N TRP A 78 6.95 -10.79 -4.56
CA TRP A 78 6.03 -10.96 -3.44
C TRP A 78 4.58 -10.84 -3.90
N LEU A 79 4.29 -9.80 -4.70
CA LEU A 79 2.96 -9.58 -5.25
C LEU A 79 2.55 -10.70 -6.21
N GLY A 80 3.48 -11.16 -7.03
CA GLY A 80 3.24 -12.28 -7.95
C GLY A 80 2.91 -13.57 -7.23
N ARG A 81 3.53 -13.83 -6.08
CA ARG A 81 3.18 -14.98 -5.25
C ARG A 81 1.75 -14.87 -4.74
N ALA A 82 1.34 -13.68 -4.31
CA ALA A 82 -0.04 -13.46 -3.89
C ALA A 82 -1.02 -13.78 -5.03
N GLU A 83 -0.72 -13.34 -6.24
CA GLU A 83 -1.54 -13.68 -7.42
C GLU A 83 -1.59 -15.19 -7.66
N ASN A 84 -0.44 -15.85 -7.62
CA ASN A 84 -0.34 -17.29 -7.88
C ASN A 84 -1.04 -18.13 -6.81
N GLU A 85 -1.11 -17.64 -5.59
CA GLU A 85 -1.81 -18.28 -4.48
C GLU A 85 -3.30 -17.92 -4.42
N SER A 86 -3.79 -17.24 -5.43
CA SER A 86 -5.20 -16.84 -5.58
C SER A 86 -5.70 -15.96 -4.43
N VAL A 87 -4.84 -15.09 -3.92
CA VAL A 87 -5.21 -14.10 -2.92
C VAL A 87 -6.21 -13.12 -3.55
N GLN A 88 -7.36 -12.96 -2.91
CA GLN A 88 -8.40 -12.10 -3.46
C GLN A 88 -8.09 -10.62 -3.30
N THR A 89 -7.54 -10.23 -2.16
CA THR A 89 -7.25 -8.83 -1.86
C THR A 89 -5.88 -8.69 -1.20
N VAL A 90 -5.07 -7.80 -1.75
CA VAL A 90 -3.84 -7.33 -1.10
C VAL A 90 -4.12 -5.94 -0.56
N VAL A 91 -3.88 -5.76 0.73
CA VAL A 91 -4.17 -4.51 1.44
C VAL A 91 -2.86 -3.85 1.83
N PHE A 92 -2.71 -2.57 1.51
CA PHE A 92 -1.57 -1.74 1.91
C PHE A 92 -2.04 -0.74 2.95
N LEU A 93 -1.37 -0.73 4.11
CA LEU A 93 -1.72 0.17 5.22
C LEU A 93 -0.69 1.29 5.33
N ILE A 94 -1.17 2.52 5.31
CA ILE A 94 -0.35 3.71 5.49
C ILE A 94 -0.81 4.42 6.75
N GLY A 95 0.09 4.54 7.74
CA GLY A 95 -0.22 5.20 9.00
C GLY A 95 -0.33 6.70 8.89
N GLY A 96 -0.99 7.32 9.86
CA GLY A 96 -1.06 8.76 10.00
C GLY A 96 0.15 9.31 10.76
N ALA A 97 -0.02 10.48 11.40
CA ALA A 97 1.06 11.18 12.09
C ALA A 97 1.75 10.33 13.17
N TYR A 98 1.02 9.44 13.81
CA TYR A 98 1.55 8.59 14.89
C TYR A 98 1.86 7.16 14.45
N GLY A 99 1.84 6.90 13.14
CA GLY A 99 2.13 5.59 12.59
C GLY A 99 0.97 4.61 12.68
N LEU A 100 1.24 3.34 12.38
CA LEU A 100 0.24 2.27 12.45
C LEU A 100 0.19 1.69 13.88
N PRO A 101 -0.98 1.18 14.31
CA PRO A 101 -1.06 0.45 15.57
C PRO A 101 -0.09 -0.74 15.57
N GLN A 102 0.65 -0.91 16.67
CA GLN A 102 1.69 -1.95 16.77
C GLN A 102 1.13 -3.36 16.56
N GLU A 103 -0.01 -3.65 17.18
CA GLU A 103 -0.64 -4.97 17.06
C GLU A 103 -0.98 -5.31 15.61
N LEU A 104 -1.51 -4.34 14.89
CA LEU A 104 -1.88 -4.51 13.49
C LEU A 104 -0.65 -4.67 12.61
N SER A 105 0.37 -3.84 12.84
CA SER A 105 1.61 -3.88 12.10
C SER A 105 2.33 -5.22 12.26
N LYS A 106 2.40 -5.73 13.49
CA LYS A 106 3.05 -7.01 13.77
C LYS A 106 2.37 -8.20 13.10
N LYS A 107 1.07 -8.13 12.90
CA LYS A 107 0.29 -9.19 12.27
C LYS A 107 0.31 -9.14 10.75
N ALA A 108 0.84 -8.07 10.17
CA ALA A 108 0.90 -7.94 8.72
C ALA A 108 1.76 -9.05 8.10
N ASP A 109 1.39 -9.47 6.90
CA ASP A 109 2.13 -10.49 6.16
C ASP A 109 3.49 -9.96 5.69
N LEU A 110 3.57 -8.65 5.47
CA LEU A 110 4.80 -7.97 5.12
C LEU A 110 4.82 -6.61 5.78
N ARG A 111 5.88 -6.31 6.51
CA ARG A 111 6.19 -4.97 6.98
C ARG A 111 7.21 -4.41 6.00
N LEU A 112 6.78 -3.45 5.19
CA LEU A 112 7.55 -2.94 4.06
C LEU A 112 8.10 -1.56 4.33
N SER A 113 9.43 -1.40 4.22
CA SER A 113 10.07 -0.09 4.23
C SER A 113 10.26 0.38 2.80
N LEU A 114 9.66 1.51 2.45
CA LEU A 114 9.86 2.14 1.15
C LEU A 114 11.23 2.81 1.06
N SER A 115 11.77 3.24 2.20
CA SER A 115 13.04 3.95 2.27
C SER A 115 13.57 3.89 3.70
N ALA A 116 14.88 3.80 3.84
CA ALA A 116 15.52 4.00 5.14
C ALA A 116 15.33 5.43 5.66
N MET A 117 15.08 6.36 4.75
CA MET A 117 14.75 7.73 5.11
C MET A 117 13.25 7.85 5.39
N THR A 118 12.89 8.71 6.35
CA THR A 118 11.50 9.00 6.63
C THR A 118 10.89 9.80 5.49
N LEU A 119 9.78 9.31 4.96
CA LEU A 119 9.04 10.00 3.91
C LEU A 119 7.81 10.70 4.51
N PRO A 120 7.52 11.95 4.09
CA PRO A 120 6.24 12.55 4.41
C PRO A 120 5.10 11.65 3.89
N HIS A 121 3.98 11.65 4.59
CA HIS A 121 2.83 10.82 4.24
C HIS A 121 2.43 10.97 2.76
N ARG A 122 2.43 12.20 2.24
CA ARG A 122 2.07 12.49 0.85
C ARG A 122 3.00 11.78 -0.13
N LEU A 123 4.31 11.83 0.12
CA LEU A 123 5.29 11.17 -0.74
C LEU A 123 5.23 9.66 -0.60
N ALA A 124 4.99 9.15 0.61
CA ALA A 124 4.83 7.71 0.82
C ALA A 124 3.67 7.16 0.01
N ARG A 125 2.55 7.87 -0.05
CA ARG A 125 1.39 7.46 -0.85
C ARG A 125 1.72 7.39 -2.33
N LEU A 126 2.38 8.42 -2.85
CA LEU A 126 2.76 8.48 -4.26
C LEU A 126 3.80 7.41 -4.61
N PHE A 127 4.80 7.28 -3.73
CA PHE A 127 5.86 6.28 -3.88
C PHE A 127 5.26 4.86 -3.93
N LEU A 128 4.35 4.56 -3.02
CA LEU A 128 3.70 3.25 -2.99
C LEU A 128 2.90 2.99 -4.26
N ALA A 129 2.11 3.97 -4.71
CA ALA A 129 1.30 3.82 -5.92
C ALA A 129 2.18 3.51 -7.13
N GLU A 130 3.28 4.24 -7.28
CA GLU A 130 4.24 4.00 -8.36
C GLU A 130 4.84 2.61 -8.27
N GLN A 131 5.22 2.15 -7.07
CA GLN A 131 5.83 0.84 -6.89
C GLN A 131 4.83 -0.31 -7.14
N ILE A 132 3.57 -0.12 -6.81
CA ILE A 132 2.54 -1.12 -7.14
C ILE A 132 2.39 -1.24 -8.65
N TYR A 133 2.31 -0.11 -9.35
CA TYR A 133 2.25 -0.11 -10.81
C TYR A 133 3.50 -0.77 -11.40
N ARG A 134 4.68 -0.40 -10.90
CA ARG A 134 5.96 -0.99 -11.36
C ARG A 134 5.97 -2.49 -11.15
N ALA A 135 5.49 -2.96 -10.00
CA ALA A 135 5.45 -4.39 -9.72
C ALA A 135 4.58 -5.15 -10.74
N PHE A 136 3.40 -4.64 -11.05
CA PHE A 136 2.56 -5.27 -12.07
C PHE A 136 3.21 -5.24 -13.45
N SER A 137 3.86 -4.13 -13.81
CA SER A 137 4.56 -4.05 -15.10
C SER A 137 5.69 -5.07 -15.20
N ILE A 138 6.43 -5.28 -14.12
CA ILE A 138 7.48 -6.30 -14.06
C ILE A 138 6.86 -7.70 -14.23
N LEU A 139 5.78 -7.98 -13.51
CA LEU A 139 5.11 -9.28 -13.58
C LEU A 139 4.56 -9.60 -14.98
N ARG A 140 4.21 -8.60 -15.75
CA ARG A 140 3.69 -8.77 -17.12
C ARG A 140 4.78 -8.62 -18.18
N GLY A 141 6.02 -8.40 -17.79
CA GLY A 141 7.13 -8.24 -18.74
C GLY A 141 7.05 -6.96 -19.57
N GLU A 142 6.40 -5.93 -19.08
CA GLU A 142 6.27 -4.66 -19.79
C GLU A 142 7.51 -3.79 -19.60
N PRO A 143 7.85 -2.93 -20.58
CA PRO A 143 9.12 -2.18 -20.57
C PRO A 143 9.09 -0.90 -19.74
N TYR A 144 8.46 -0.91 -18.58
CA TYR A 144 8.43 0.24 -17.69
C TYR A 144 9.64 0.27 -16.74
N ASP A 145 10.03 -0.90 -16.22
CA ASP A 145 11.13 -1.02 -15.27
C ASP A 145 12.47 -0.90 -16.00
N HIS A 146 13.30 0.05 -15.57
CA HIS A 146 14.61 0.32 -16.15
C HIS A 146 15.72 0.04 -15.17
#